data_5bffdba945cf2c8448266ee04833f8f5
#
_entry.id   5bffdba945cf2c8448266ee04833f8f5
#
_cell.length_a   1.000
_cell.length_b   1.000
_cell.length_c   1.000
_cell.angle_alpha   90.00
_cell.angle_beta   90.00
_cell.angle_gamma   90.00
#
_symmetry.space_group_name_H-M   'P 1'
#
loop_
_entity.id
_entity.type
_entity.pdbx_description
1 polymer ?
#
loop_
_entity_poly.entity_id
_entity_poly.type
_entity_poly.pdbx_seq_one_letter_code
_entity_poly.pdbx_strand_id
1 'polypeptide(L)'
;MKIGVLALQGAFAEHEKVLEQLGAECIELRQARNLSEPYDALVLPGGESTVQGKLLKELGMFDIMKSQIENGMPVLATCAGAILLAETIDGQMKGQPEQYFGTIPMCIKRNAYGRQLGSFHTEAPVVDIGTVLMTFIRAPYIASVGNGVEVLAVVEERIVGVKYKNQMAFSFHPELDPDMRIHKTFLSMISNV
;
A
#
# COMPACT_ATOMS: atom_id res chain seq x y z
N MET A 1 18.63 -7.42 2.89
CA MET A 1 17.57 -6.41 2.94
C MET A 1 16.40 -7.02 3.69
N LYS A 2 15.96 -6.37 4.76
CA LYS A 2 14.86 -6.84 5.62
C LYS A 2 13.61 -6.00 5.39
N ILE A 3 12.48 -6.62 5.16
CA ILE A 3 11.22 -5.94 4.87
C ILE A 3 10.21 -6.26 5.97
N GLY A 4 9.73 -5.23 6.66
CA GLY A 4 8.62 -5.35 7.59
C GLY A 4 7.30 -5.48 6.83
N VAL A 5 6.59 -6.57 6.99
CA VAL A 5 5.29 -6.79 6.35
C VAL A 5 4.19 -6.72 7.41
N LEU A 6 3.23 -5.80 7.24
CA LEU A 6 2.11 -5.67 8.17
C LEU A 6 1.22 -6.93 8.09
N ALA A 7 1.30 -7.80 9.09
CA ALA A 7 0.67 -9.11 9.11
C ALA A 7 -0.51 -9.20 10.11
N LEU A 8 -1.36 -8.15 10.14
CA LEU A 8 -2.54 -8.11 10.99
C LEU A 8 -3.76 -8.73 10.31
N GLN A 9 -3.95 -8.46 9.01
CA GLN A 9 -5.06 -8.97 8.23
C GLN A 9 -4.80 -8.71 6.74
N GLY A 10 -5.16 -9.64 5.86
CA GLY A 10 -5.09 -9.48 4.39
C GLY A 10 -3.98 -10.29 3.73
N ALA A 11 -3.55 -9.87 2.54
CA ALA A 11 -2.67 -10.61 1.63
C ALA A 11 -1.16 -10.42 1.96
N PHE A 12 -0.78 -10.52 3.23
CA PHE A 12 0.62 -10.32 3.64
C PHE A 12 1.52 -11.49 3.20
N ALA A 13 1.04 -12.74 3.26
CA ALA A 13 1.82 -13.92 2.88
C ALA A 13 2.16 -13.94 1.38
N GLU A 14 1.28 -13.41 0.53
CA GLU A 14 1.51 -13.28 -0.90
C GLU A 14 2.64 -12.29 -1.19
N HIS A 15 2.66 -11.14 -0.48
CA HIS A 15 3.78 -10.20 -0.57
C HIS A 15 5.09 -10.81 -0.10
N GLU A 16 5.10 -11.52 1.03
CA GLU A 16 6.29 -12.21 1.55
C GLU A 16 6.85 -13.18 0.52
N LYS A 17 6.00 -14.02 -0.06
CA LYS A 17 6.41 -14.97 -1.10
C LYS A 17 7.11 -14.30 -2.27
N VAL A 18 6.58 -13.17 -2.77
CA VAL A 18 7.20 -12.43 -3.88
C VAL A 18 8.54 -11.82 -3.46
N LEU A 19 8.59 -11.19 -2.28
CA LEU A 19 9.79 -10.54 -1.76
C LEU A 19 10.91 -11.55 -1.49
N GLU A 20 10.59 -12.71 -0.92
CA GLU A 20 11.54 -13.80 -0.67
C GLU A 20 12.10 -14.37 -1.98
N GLN A 21 11.28 -14.51 -3.04
CA GLN A 21 11.76 -14.89 -4.37
C GLN A 21 12.72 -13.86 -4.97
N LEU A 22 12.61 -12.60 -4.57
CA LEU A 22 13.52 -11.52 -4.94
C LEU A 22 14.73 -11.39 -4.02
N GLY A 23 14.88 -12.30 -3.03
CA GLY A 23 16.03 -12.35 -2.12
C GLY A 23 15.95 -11.44 -0.91
N ALA A 24 14.79 -10.88 -0.59
CA ALA A 24 14.57 -10.16 0.65
C ALA A 24 14.25 -11.12 1.82
N GLU A 25 14.57 -10.70 3.04
CA GLU A 25 14.11 -11.33 4.29
C GLU A 25 12.85 -10.60 4.78
N CYS A 26 11.76 -11.31 5.05
CA CYS A 26 10.53 -10.71 5.54
C CYS A 26 10.39 -10.87 7.05
N ILE A 27 9.89 -9.82 7.71
CA ILE A 27 9.56 -9.81 9.14
C ILE A 27 8.08 -9.48 9.28
N GLU A 28 7.29 -10.41 9.82
CA GLU A 28 5.88 -10.17 10.09
C GLU A 28 5.69 -9.19 11.26
N LEU A 29 5.03 -8.07 10.99
CA LEU A 29 4.69 -7.06 11.99
C LEU A 29 3.28 -7.33 12.52
N ARG A 30 3.19 -8.05 13.66
CA ARG A 30 1.94 -8.46 14.31
C ARG A 30 1.66 -7.76 15.64
N GLN A 31 2.68 -7.17 16.24
CA GLN A 31 2.63 -6.55 17.58
C GLN A 31 3.67 -5.43 17.66
N ALA A 32 3.46 -4.47 18.57
CA ALA A 32 4.37 -3.34 18.77
C ALA A 32 5.83 -3.76 18.99
N ARG A 33 6.08 -4.88 19.67
CA ARG A 33 7.45 -5.39 19.88
C ARG A 33 8.18 -5.74 18.58
N ASN A 34 7.46 -6.15 17.52
CA ASN A 34 8.08 -6.45 16.23
C ASN A 34 8.65 -5.19 15.56
N LEU A 35 8.11 -4.01 15.87
CA LEU A 35 8.60 -2.72 15.34
C LEU A 35 9.95 -2.30 15.93
N SER A 36 10.44 -2.98 16.97
CA SER A 36 11.76 -2.75 17.56
C SER A 36 12.88 -3.50 16.82
N GLU A 37 12.53 -4.48 15.99
CA GLU A 37 13.50 -5.16 15.12
C GLU A 37 13.86 -4.24 13.94
N PRO A 38 15.14 -4.18 13.53
CA PRO A 38 15.52 -3.34 12.40
C PRO A 38 15.02 -3.96 11.09
N TYR A 39 14.38 -3.13 10.27
CA TYR A 39 14.00 -3.43 8.88
C TYR A 39 14.19 -2.18 8.00
N ASP A 40 14.42 -2.41 6.73
CA ASP A 40 14.82 -1.39 5.75
C ASP A 40 13.64 -0.70 5.07
N ALA A 41 12.47 -1.36 5.05
CA ALA A 41 11.25 -0.86 4.39
C ALA A 41 10.00 -1.55 4.92
N LEU A 42 8.82 -0.99 4.59
CA LEU A 42 7.51 -1.47 4.99
C LEU A 42 6.67 -1.93 3.80
N VAL A 43 5.90 -3.00 4.00
CA VAL A 43 4.78 -3.39 3.13
C VAL A 43 3.47 -3.32 3.91
N LEU A 44 2.51 -2.59 3.35
CA LEU A 44 1.14 -2.46 3.84
C LEU A 44 0.21 -3.20 2.84
N PRO A 45 -0.18 -4.45 3.14
CA PRO A 45 -0.91 -5.29 2.20
C PRO A 45 -2.36 -4.89 2.03
N GLY A 46 -2.98 -5.42 0.97
CA GLY A 46 -4.43 -5.42 0.80
C GLY A 46 -5.15 -6.16 1.92
N GLY A 47 -6.43 -5.84 2.10
CA GLY A 47 -7.27 -6.40 3.15
C GLY A 47 -8.46 -5.49 3.45
N GLU A 48 -8.86 -5.38 4.71
CA GLU A 48 -9.91 -4.45 5.16
C GLU A 48 -9.28 -3.29 5.97
N SER A 49 -9.24 -2.12 5.36
CA SER A 49 -8.53 -0.95 5.91
C SER A 49 -9.05 -0.49 7.27
N THR A 50 -10.37 -0.60 7.51
CA THR A 50 -10.97 -0.23 8.81
C THR A 50 -10.51 -1.17 9.92
N VAL A 51 -10.43 -2.47 9.62
CA VAL A 51 -9.96 -3.49 10.56
C VAL A 51 -8.46 -3.30 10.81
N GLN A 52 -7.66 -3.11 9.75
CA GLN A 52 -6.22 -2.87 9.89
C GLN A 52 -5.95 -1.62 10.74
N GLY A 53 -6.61 -0.50 10.45
CA GLY A 53 -6.44 0.75 11.21
C GLY A 53 -6.85 0.62 12.68
N LYS A 54 -7.93 -0.11 12.96
CA LYS A 54 -8.37 -0.42 14.33
C LYS A 54 -7.31 -1.25 15.06
N LEU A 55 -6.87 -2.35 14.47
CA LEU A 55 -5.86 -3.24 15.06
C LEU A 55 -4.51 -2.53 15.26
N LEU A 56 -4.06 -1.70 14.33
CA LEU A 56 -2.86 -0.89 14.49
C LEU A 56 -2.91 -0.04 15.77
N LYS A 57 -4.06 0.57 16.06
CA LYS A 57 -4.25 1.37 17.28
C LYS A 57 -4.34 0.52 18.54
N GLU A 58 -5.14 -0.54 18.51
CA GLU A 58 -5.31 -1.44 19.67
C GLU A 58 -4.01 -2.12 20.09
N LEU A 59 -3.13 -2.42 19.13
CA LEU A 59 -1.83 -3.05 19.35
C LEU A 59 -0.68 -2.05 19.61
N GLY A 60 -0.98 -0.74 19.66
CA GLY A 60 0.03 0.30 19.89
C GLY A 60 1.06 0.46 18.78
N MET A 61 0.73 0.03 17.55
CA MET A 61 1.63 0.06 16.40
C MET A 61 1.49 1.34 15.56
N PHE A 62 0.32 1.99 15.63
CA PHE A 62 -0.06 3.07 14.71
C PHE A 62 0.92 4.25 14.72
N ASP A 63 1.18 4.84 15.87
CA ASP A 63 2.01 6.05 15.99
C ASP A 63 3.48 5.77 15.67
N ILE A 64 3.96 4.58 16.02
CA ILE A 64 5.33 4.14 15.71
C ILE A 64 5.50 4.03 14.21
N MET A 65 4.61 3.31 13.52
CA MET A 65 4.68 3.13 12.07
C MET A 65 4.48 4.45 11.33
N LYS A 66 3.53 5.29 11.76
CA LYS A 66 3.34 6.63 11.20
C LYS A 66 4.62 7.45 11.27
N SER A 67 5.26 7.48 12.43
CA SER A 67 6.53 8.19 12.62
C SER A 67 7.65 7.63 11.72
N GLN A 68 7.75 6.32 11.55
CA GLN A 68 8.73 5.70 10.66
C GLN A 68 8.50 6.15 9.20
N ILE A 69 7.27 6.14 8.72
CA ILE A 69 6.89 6.55 7.37
C ILE A 69 7.21 8.04 7.16
N GLU A 70 6.81 8.91 8.10
CA GLU A 70 7.08 10.35 8.04
C GLU A 70 8.58 10.67 8.06
N ASN A 71 9.39 9.85 8.72
CA ASN A 71 10.84 9.94 8.74
C ASN A 71 11.53 9.33 7.51
N GLY A 72 10.77 8.94 6.49
CA GLY A 72 11.31 8.53 5.19
C GLY A 72 11.45 7.03 4.98
N MET A 73 10.89 6.18 5.84
CA MET A 73 10.84 4.73 5.62
C MET A 73 10.20 4.44 4.25
N PRO A 74 10.87 3.68 3.37
CA PRO A 74 10.27 3.26 2.11
C PRO A 74 9.04 2.37 2.34
N VAL A 75 7.96 2.62 1.58
CA VAL A 75 6.70 1.90 1.73
C VAL A 75 6.17 1.41 0.38
N LEU A 76 5.76 0.16 0.32
CA LEU A 76 4.87 -0.38 -0.71
C LEU A 76 3.51 -0.68 -0.08
N ALA A 77 2.44 -0.08 -0.63
CA ALA A 77 1.08 -0.25 -0.15
C ALA A 77 0.15 -0.71 -1.27
N THR A 78 -0.70 -1.71 -1.00
CA THR A 78 -1.65 -2.24 -1.98
C THR A 78 -3.08 -2.22 -1.42
N CYS A 79 -4.06 -1.86 -2.24
CA CYS A 79 -5.48 -1.86 -1.94
C CYS A 79 -5.82 -1.20 -0.57
N ALA A 80 -6.08 -1.98 0.48
CA ALA A 80 -6.32 -1.46 1.84
C ALA A 80 -5.11 -0.70 2.41
N GLY A 81 -3.89 -1.15 2.12
CA GLY A 81 -2.67 -0.44 2.50
C GLY A 81 -2.58 0.96 1.88
N ALA A 82 -3.00 1.11 0.61
CA ALA A 82 -3.07 2.43 -0.03
C ALA A 82 -4.08 3.35 0.67
N ILE A 83 -5.21 2.80 1.15
CA ILE A 83 -6.19 3.55 1.95
C ILE A 83 -5.57 4.01 3.28
N LEU A 84 -4.72 3.20 3.93
CA LEU A 84 -4.05 3.60 5.17
C LEU A 84 -3.11 4.80 4.98
N LEU A 85 -2.51 4.97 3.78
CA LEU A 85 -1.62 6.09 3.48
C LEU A 85 -2.34 7.38 3.07
N ALA A 86 -3.61 7.31 2.67
CA ALA A 86 -4.35 8.45 2.14
C ALA A 86 -4.65 9.50 3.21
N GLU A 87 -4.45 10.78 2.87
CA GLU A 87 -4.80 11.92 3.73
C GLU A 87 -6.31 12.04 3.93
N THR A 88 -7.09 11.74 2.90
CA THR A 88 -8.57 11.81 2.96
C THR A 88 -9.23 10.63 2.26
N ILE A 89 -10.41 10.26 2.79
CA ILE A 89 -11.28 9.23 2.20
C ILE A 89 -12.56 9.89 1.72
N ASP A 90 -12.94 9.69 0.46
CA ASP A 90 -14.18 10.23 -0.11
C ASP A 90 -15.40 9.67 0.64
N GLY A 91 -16.27 10.56 1.08
CA GLY A 91 -17.47 10.23 1.87
C GLY A 91 -17.23 9.98 3.36
N GLN A 92 -16.02 10.19 3.88
CA GLN A 92 -15.76 10.11 5.31
C GLN A 92 -16.25 11.38 6.02
N MET A 93 -17.04 11.22 7.10
CA MET A 93 -17.48 12.36 7.91
C MET A 93 -16.32 12.95 8.71
N LYS A 94 -16.27 14.29 8.79
CA LYS A 94 -15.34 15.00 9.70
C LYS A 94 -15.59 14.54 11.14
N GLY A 95 -14.50 14.19 11.86
CA GLY A 95 -14.56 13.79 13.27
C GLY A 95 -14.63 12.29 13.51
N GLN A 96 -14.55 11.43 12.48
CA GLN A 96 -14.28 10.02 12.69
C GLN A 96 -12.85 9.83 13.22
N PRO A 97 -12.61 8.83 14.10
CA PRO A 97 -11.27 8.57 14.63
C PRO A 97 -10.27 8.39 13.50
N GLU A 98 -9.11 9.01 13.62
CA GLU A 98 -8.00 8.82 12.70
C GLU A 98 -7.59 7.34 12.71
N GLN A 99 -7.91 6.62 11.64
CA GLN A 99 -7.57 5.21 11.45
C GLN A 99 -6.57 5.01 10.31
N TYR A 100 -6.08 6.12 9.75
CA TYR A 100 -5.23 6.16 8.57
C TYR A 100 -4.00 7.01 8.87
N PHE A 101 -2.85 6.63 8.32
CA PHE A 101 -1.59 7.35 8.53
C PHE A 101 -1.62 8.76 7.90
N GLY A 102 -2.29 8.91 6.77
CA GLY A 102 -2.44 10.21 6.11
C GLY A 102 -1.14 10.80 5.57
N THR A 103 -0.19 9.97 5.16
CA THR A 103 1.16 10.39 4.77
C THR A 103 1.32 10.70 3.30
N ILE A 104 0.34 10.35 2.45
CA ILE A 104 0.28 10.74 1.03
C ILE A 104 -0.86 11.76 0.87
N PRO A 105 -0.61 12.97 0.31
CA PRO A 105 -1.65 13.95 0.04
C PRO A 105 -2.51 13.48 -1.16
N MET A 106 -3.39 12.54 -0.91
CA MET A 106 -4.37 12.02 -1.88
C MET A 106 -5.72 11.79 -1.22
N CYS A 107 -6.78 11.89 -2.03
CA CYS A 107 -8.12 11.47 -1.68
C CYS A 107 -8.41 10.11 -2.33
N ILE A 108 -8.83 9.14 -1.54
CA ILE A 108 -9.13 7.80 -2.03
C ILE A 108 -10.61 7.47 -1.88
N LYS A 109 -11.21 6.84 -2.89
CA LYS A 109 -12.59 6.38 -2.87
C LYS A 109 -12.66 4.87 -2.71
N ARG A 110 -13.32 4.43 -1.66
CA ARG A 110 -13.45 3.00 -1.32
C ARG A 110 -14.56 2.34 -2.15
N ASN A 111 -14.45 1.00 -2.38
CA ASN A 111 -15.45 0.18 -3.06
C ASN A 111 -15.94 0.78 -4.39
N ALA A 112 -15.05 1.25 -5.20
CA ALA A 112 -15.33 2.17 -6.29
C ALA A 112 -15.89 1.53 -7.56
N TYR A 113 -15.78 0.21 -7.70
CA TYR A 113 -16.19 -0.53 -8.91
C TYR A 113 -17.58 -1.19 -8.79
N GLY A 114 -18.33 -0.89 -7.71
CA GLY A 114 -19.69 -1.37 -7.52
C GLY A 114 -19.79 -2.88 -7.22
N ARG A 115 -21.02 -3.36 -6.94
CA ARG A 115 -21.25 -4.76 -6.55
C ARG A 115 -21.07 -5.76 -7.70
N GLN A 116 -21.21 -5.34 -8.95
CA GLN A 116 -21.16 -6.21 -10.14
C GLN A 116 -19.74 -6.44 -10.69
N LEU A 117 -18.79 -5.53 -10.42
CA LEU A 117 -17.39 -5.64 -10.83
C LEU A 117 -16.48 -5.78 -9.60
N GLY A 118 -16.83 -6.71 -8.71
CA GLY A 118 -16.10 -6.90 -7.45
C GLY A 118 -14.64 -7.32 -7.63
N SER A 119 -14.29 -7.94 -8.77
CA SER A 119 -12.93 -8.34 -9.12
C SER A 119 -12.79 -8.41 -10.63
N PHE A 120 -11.68 -7.90 -11.16
CA PHE A 120 -11.34 -7.99 -12.58
C PHE A 120 -9.82 -7.93 -12.77
N HIS A 121 -9.39 -8.32 -13.97
CA HIS A 121 -8.00 -8.24 -14.38
C HIS A 121 -7.91 -7.34 -15.61
N THR A 122 -6.83 -6.59 -15.72
CA THR A 122 -6.51 -5.79 -16.89
C THR A 122 -5.00 -5.64 -17.03
N GLU A 123 -4.54 -5.21 -18.20
CA GLU A 123 -3.16 -4.80 -18.41
C GLU A 123 -3.12 -3.30 -18.66
N ALA A 124 -2.22 -2.61 -17.98
CA ALA A 124 -2.02 -1.19 -18.17
C ALA A 124 -0.58 -0.77 -17.89
N PRO A 125 -0.12 0.35 -18.46
CA PRO A 125 1.22 0.86 -18.20
C PRO A 125 1.33 1.43 -16.78
N VAL A 126 2.47 1.15 -16.15
CA VAL A 126 2.96 1.80 -14.95
C VAL A 126 4.24 2.56 -15.31
N VAL A 127 4.31 3.83 -14.94
CA VAL A 127 5.46 4.70 -15.25
C VAL A 127 6.75 4.04 -14.75
N ASP A 128 7.80 4.07 -15.57
CA ASP A 128 9.13 3.49 -15.35
C ASP A 128 9.17 1.95 -15.15
N ILE A 129 8.01 1.27 -15.22
CA ILE A 129 7.94 -0.20 -15.07
C ILE A 129 7.48 -0.88 -16.37
N GLY A 130 6.62 -0.19 -17.15
CA GLY A 130 6.00 -0.73 -18.36
C GLY A 130 4.63 -1.35 -18.10
N THR A 131 4.07 -2.01 -19.10
CA THR A 131 2.75 -2.66 -19.00
C THR A 131 2.82 -3.88 -18.10
N VAL A 132 1.96 -3.93 -17.07
CA VAL A 132 1.84 -5.03 -16.10
C VAL A 132 0.40 -5.53 -16.04
N LEU A 133 0.23 -6.78 -15.68
CA LEU A 133 -1.07 -7.34 -15.31
C LEU A 133 -1.47 -6.74 -13.95
N MET A 134 -2.74 -6.34 -13.82
CA MET A 134 -3.30 -5.73 -12.63
C MET A 134 -4.53 -6.48 -12.16
N THR A 135 -4.46 -7.09 -11.00
CA THR A 135 -5.56 -7.78 -10.34
C THR A 135 -6.26 -6.83 -9.36
N PHE A 136 -7.54 -6.54 -9.63
CA PHE A 136 -8.39 -5.71 -8.77
C PHE A 136 -9.38 -6.59 -8.01
N ILE A 137 -9.47 -6.42 -6.69
CA ILE A 137 -10.42 -7.11 -5.81
C ILE A 137 -11.10 -6.08 -4.91
N ARG A 138 -12.37 -5.76 -5.18
CA ARG A 138 -13.13 -4.72 -4.45
C ARG A 138 -12.33 -3.44 -4.24
N ALA A 139 -11.55 -3.09 -5.25
CA ALA A 139 -10.51 -2.10 -5.16
C ALA A 139 -11.02 -0.67 -4.90
N PRO A 140 -10.24 0.16 -4.21
CA PRO A 140 -10.43 1.60 -4.23
C PRO A 140 -9.95 2.18 -5.56
N TYR A 141 -10.17 3.48 -5.79
CA TYR A 141 -9.38 4.29 -6.71
C TYR A 141 -9.00 5.62 -6.05
N ILE A 142 -7.96 6.25 -6.57
CA ILE A 142 -7.51 7.55 -6.10
C ILE A 142 -8.28 8.62 -6.86
N ALA A 143 -9.14 9.36 -6.13
CA ALA A 143 -10.04 10.35 -6.71
C ALA A 143 -9.31 11.66 -7.07
N SER A 144 -8.30 12.03 -6.27
CA SER A 144 -7.45 13.19 -6.54
C SER A 144 -6.11 13.06 -5.83
N VAL A 145 -5.12 13.79 -6.33
CA VAL A 145 -3.78 13.87 -5.75
C VAL A 145 -3.40 15.31 -5.48
N GLY A 146 -2.65 15.53 -4.41
CA GLY A 146 -2.09 16.82 -4.02
C GLY A 146 -0.70 17.07 -4.62
N ASN A 147 -0.09 18.17 -4.19
CA ASN A 147 1.22 18.58 -4.68
C ASN A 147 2.31 17.55 -4.36
N GLY A 148 3.18 17.31 -5.35
CA GLY A 148 4.32 16.41 -5.23
C GLY A 148 3.99 14.92 -5.34
N VAL A 149 2.73 14.55 -5.52
CA VAL A 149 2.34 13.17 -5.81
C VAL A 149 2.47 12.90 -7.31
N GLU A 150 3.22 11.89 -7.65
CA GLU A 150 3.39 11.35 -9.00
C GLU A 150 2.31 10.31 -9.29
N VAL A 151 1.60 10.44 -10.41
CA VAL A 151 0.67 9.41 -10.91
C VAL A 151 1.45 8.37 -11.68
N LEU A 152 1.46 7.12 -11.19
CA LEU A 152 2.18 6.01 -11.82
C LEU A 152 1.32 5.20 -12.79
N ALA A 153 0.03 5.06 -12.50
CA ALA A 153 -0.86 4.23 -13.33
C ALA A 153 -2.30 4.77 -13.35
N VAL A 154 -2.92 4.68 -14.52
CA VAL A 154 -4.31 5.05 -14.76
C VAL A 154 -5.00 3.93 -15.53
N VAL A 155 -6.20 3.52 -15.08
CA VAL A 155 -7.06 2.53 -15.73
C VAL A 155 -8.46 3.12 -15.80
N GLU A 156 -9.08 3.14 -17.00
CA GLU A 156 -10.42 3.70 -17.24
C GLU A 156 -10.61 5.11 -16.61
N GLU A 157 -9.68 6.02 -16.89
CA GLU A 157 -9.65 7.39 -16.36
C GLU A 157 -9.52 7.51 -14.83
N ARG A 158 -9.27 6.40 -14.13
CA ARG A 158 -9.08 6.37 -12.67
C ARG A 158 -7.62 6.18 -12.33
N ILE A 159 -7.12 6.98 -11.40
CA ILE A 159 -5.77 6.81 -10.87
C ILE A 159 -5.76 5.57 -9.99
N VAL A 160 -4.88 4.62 -10.32
CA VAL A 160 -4.75 3.33 -9.62
C VAL A 160 -3.35 3.07 -9.08
N GLY A 161 -2.40 3.97 -9.32
CA GLY A 161 -1.05 3.90 -8.77
C GLY A 161 -0.44 5.27 -8.62
N VAL A 162 0.20 5.53 -7.49
CA VAL A 162 0.90 6.78 -7.19
C VAL A 162 2.22 6.54 -6.46
N LYS A 163 3.10 7.54 -6.54
CA LYS A 163 4.32 7.64 -5.74
C LYS A 163 4.37 9.00 -5.05
N TYR A 164 4.79 9.02 -3.81
CA TYR A 164 5.05 10.24 -3.06
C TYR A 164 6.26 10.03 -2.16
N LYS A 165 7.35 10.77 -2.42
CA LYS A 165 8.63 10.55 -1.74
C LYS A 165 9.06 9.07 -1.85
N ASN A 166 9.25 8.40 -0.71
CA ASN A 166 9.62 6.98 -0.64
C ASN A 166 8.40 6.04 -0.50
N GLN A 167 7.20 6.47 -0.84
CA GLN A 167 5.96 5.69 -0.73
C GLN A 167 5.39 5.39 -2.11
N MET A 168 5.15 4.12 -2.41
CA MET A 168 4.37 3.66 -3.58
C MET A 168 3.05 3.09 -3.10
N ALA A 169 1.94 3.50 -3.70
CA ALA A 169 0.60 3.04 -3.37
C ALA A 169 -0.16 2.63 -4.63
N PHE A 170 -0.70 1.42 -4.63
CA PHE A 170 -1.48 0.86 -5.73
C PHE A 170 -2.87 0.42 -5.27
N SER A 171 -3.86 0.61 -6.12
CA SER A 171 -5.24 0.16 -5.88
C SER A 171 -5.42 -1.34 -6.13
N PHE A 172 -4.57 -1.95 -6.94
CA PHE A 172 -4.57 -3.35 -7.33
C PHE A 172 -3.59 -4.18 -6.51
N HIS A 173 -3.57 -5.48 -6.76
CA HIS A 173 -2.83 -6.49 -6.02
C HIS A 173 -1.68 -7.08 -6.86
N PRO A 174 -0.51 -6.43 -6.98
CA PRO A 174 0.63 -6.97 -7.73
C PRO A 174 1.20 -8.25 -7.11
N GLU A 175 0.92 -8.52 -5.85
CA GLU A 175 1.32 -9.73 -5.13
C GLU A 175 0.58 -11.00 -5.60
N LEU A 176 -0.55 -10.85 -6.31
CA LEU A 176 -1.34 -11.96 -6.84
C LEU A 176 -0.97 -12.32 -8.27
N ASP A 177 -0.17 -11.49 -8.92
CA ASP A 177 0.23 -11.66 -10.31
C ASP A 177 1.65 -12.23 -10.41
N PRO A 178 2.00 -12.96 -11.48
CA PRO A 178 3.35 -13.52 -11.66
C PRO A 178 4.41 -12.46 -11.97
N ASP A 179 4.00 -11.24 -12.25
CA ASP A 179 4.89 -10.12 -12.59
C ASP A 179 5.44 -9.43 -11.34
N MET A 180 6.69 -9.66 -11.02
CA MET A 180 7.36 -9.13 -9.85
C MET A 180 7.98 -7.74 -10.05
N ARG A 181 7.78 -7.07 -11.19
CA ARG A 181 8.47 -5.79 -11.49
C ARG A 181 8.14 -4.67 -10.52
N ILE A 182 6.91 -4.61 -10.00
CA ILE A 182 6.53 -3.61 -8.98
C ILE A 182 7.33 -3.82 -7.68
N HIS A 183 7.41 -5.06 -7.19
CA HIS A 183 8.21 -5.39 -6.01
C HIS A 183 9.71 -5.16 -6.25
N LYS A 184 10.22 -5.48 -7.44
CA LYS A 184 11.60 -5.15 -7.84
C LYS A 184 11.88 -3.66 -7.78
N THR A 185 10.98 -2.84 -8.32
CA THR A 185 11.10 -1.37 -8.30
C THR A 185 11.07 -0.86 -6.86
N PHE A 186 10.18 -1.39 -6.02
CA PHE A 186 10.16 -1.07 -4.60
C PHE A 186 11.50 -1.40 -3.90
N LEU A 187 12.06 -2.59 -4.12
CA LEU A 187 13.35 -2.98 -3.54
C LEU A 187 14.49 -2.07 -4.03
N SER A 188 14.45 -1.60 -5.28
CA SER A 188 15.45 -0.67 -5.81
C SER A 188 15.40 0.71 -5.15
N MET A 189 14.24 1.16 -4.66
CA MET A 189 14.12 2.41 -3.92
C MET A 189 14.90 2.38 -2.60
N ILE A 190 14.96 1.23 -1.94
CA ILE A 190 15.64 1.05 -0.66
C ILE A 190 17.17 1.16 -0.83
N SER A 191 17.69 0.67 -1.94
CA SER A 191 19.13 0.68 -2.23
C SER A 191 19.69 2.07 -2.58
N ASN A 192 18.82 3.05 -2.81
CA ASN A 192 19.19 4.42 -3.23
C ASN A 192 18.99 5.47 -2.11
N VAL A 193 18.68 5.04 -0.89
CA VAL A 193 18.52 5.91 0.30
C VAL A 193 19.80 5.93 1.19
#